data_d5092d6ea88797431dad2e0bc9a7ade2
#
_entry.id   d5092d6ea88797431dad2e0bc9a7ade2
#
_cell.length_a   1.000
_cell.length_b   1.000
_cell.length_c   1.000
_cell.angle_alpha   90.00
_cell.angle_beta   90.00
_cell.angle_gamma   90.00
#
_symmetry.space_group_name_H-M   'P 1'
#
loop_
_entity.id
_entity.type
_entity.pdbx_description
1 polymer ?
#
loop_
_entity_poly.entity_id
_entity_poly.type
_entity_poly.pdbx_seq_one_letter_code
_entity_poly.pdbx_strand_id
1 'polypeptide(L)'
;MPNYFGDIVPGSSNVDGLIDKMRFIFNELKNLQMEKNQLILFYAIGKNTEDKYYHAHFLIDCARDMLVAEDIEDKLELICDPNSYKEGRIYLKEYDLKFDMVVQYNSKERRYFYELLQ
;
A
#
# COMPACT_ATOMS: atom_id res chain seq x y z
N MET A 1 10.08 -4.66 11.97
CA MET A 1 8.71 -4.13 12.17
C MET A 1 8.35 -3.19 11.04
N PRO A 2 7.13 -3.26 10.51
CA PRO A 2 6.70 -2.29 9.51
C PRO A 2 6.74 -0.86 10.05
N ASN A 3 6.99 0.10 9.17
CA ASN A 3 7.04 1.51 9.53
C ASN A 3 5.70 2.20 9.29
N TYR A 4 4.99 1.74 8.27
CA TYR A 4 3.72 2.33 7.88
C TYR A 4 2.72 1.25 7.52
N PHE A 5 1.45 1.59 7.71
CA PHE A 5 0.35 0.78 7.18
C PHE A 5 -0.68 1.70 6.56
N GLY A 6 -1.48 1.16 5.69
CA GLY A 6 -2.51 1.97 5.07
C GLY A 6 -3.48 1.18 4.21
N ASP A 7 -4.30 1.94 3.53
CA ASP A 7 -5.36 1.44 2.68
C ASP A 7 -5.48 2.36 1.47
N ILE A 8 -5.68 1.78 0.30
CA ILE A 8 -5.82 2.55 -0.92
C ILE A 8 -6.86 1.93 -1.86
N VAL A 9 -7.68 2.80 -2.45
CA VAL A 9 -8.64 2.44 -3.50
C VAL A 9 -8.28 3.25 -4.74
N PRO A 10 -7.41 2.73 -5.62
CA PRO A 10 -6.89 3.54 -6.74
C PRO A 10 -7.75 3.53 -7.99
N GLY A 11 -8.93 2.92 -7.96
CA GLY A 11 -9.82 2.88 -9.10
C GLY A 11 -9.61 1.69 -10.02
N SER A 12 -9.01 0.62 -9.53
CA SER A 12 -8.77 -0.59 -10.31
C SER A 12 -9.96 -1.53 -10.27
N SER A 13 -10.46 -1.92 -11.44
CA SER A 13 -11.60 -2.82 -11.56
C SER A 13 -11.21 -4.30 -11.63
N ASN A 14 -9.91 -4.61 -11.63
CA ASN A 14 -9.42 -5.98 -11.61
C ASN A 14 -8.16 -6.09 -10.76
N VAL A 15 -7.88 -7.32 -10.33
CA VAL A 15 -6.76 -7.61 -9.42
C VAL A 15 -5.41 -7.36 -10.10
N ASP A 16 -5.24 -7.78 -11.34
CA ASP A 16 -3.97 -7.64 -12.05
C ASP A 16 -3.58 -6.17 -12.22
N GLY A 17 -4.56 -5.31 -12.52
CA GLY A 17 -4.31 -3.88 -12.61
C GLY A 17 -3.87 -3.27 -11.28
N LEU A 18 -4.44 -3.74 -10.18
CA LEU A 18 -4.04 -3.28 -8.86
C LEU A 18 -2.64 -3.78 -8.49
N ILE A 19 -2.31 -5.02 -8.82
CA ILE A 19 -0.95 -5.55 -8.61
C ILE A 19 0.07 -4.70 -9.37
N ASP A 20 -0.19 -4.37 -10.62
CA ASP A 20 0.70 -3.53 -11.42
C ASP A 20 0.90 -2.16 -10.77
N LYS A 21 -0.15 -1.57 -10.23
CA LYS A 21 -0.07 -0.30 -9.51
C LYS A 21 0.77 -0.42 -8.24
N MET A 22 0.59 -1.50 -7.47
CA MET A 22 1.38 -1.71 -6.25
C MET A 22 2.86 -1.94 -6.56
N ARG A 23 3.18 -2.62 -7.65
CA ARG A 23 4.56 -2.77 -8.12
C ARG A 23 5.16 -1.44 -8.54
N PHE A 24 4.38 -0.60 -9.19
CA PHE A 24 4.80 0.76 -9.53
C PHE A 24 5.16 1.53 -8.26
N ILE A 25 4.32 1.48 -7.23
CA ILE A 25 4.58 2.12 -5.95
C ILE A 25 5.87 1.59 -5.33
N PHE A 26 6.05 0.28 -5.32
CA PHE A 26 7.27 -0.33 -4.78
C PHE A 26 8.52 0.23 -5.47
N ASN A 27 8.51 0.31 -6.80
CA ASN A 27 9.64 0.84 -7.55
C ASN A 27 9.88 2.32 -7.26
N GLU A 28 8.81 3.10 -7.11
CA GLU A 28 8.93 4.51 -6.76
C GLU A 28 9.50 4.71 -5.35
N LEU A 29 9.06 3.91 -4.38
CA LEU A 29 9.60 3.97 -3.02
C LEU A 29 11.07 3.53 -2.99
N LYS A 30 11.42 2.51 -3.76
CA LYS A 30 12.80 2.06 -3.91
C LYS A 30 13.70 3.17 -4.43
N ASN A 31 13.22 3.94 -5.40
CA ASN A 31 13.98 5.03 -6.00
C ASN A 31 14.12 6.25 -5.06
N LEU A 32 13.23 6.40 -4.09
CA LEU A 32 13.34 7.46 -3.08
C LEU A 32 14.44 7.18 -2.05
N GLN A 33 14.85 5.93 -1.90
CA GLN A 33 15.90 5.59 -0.96
C GLN A 33 17.27 5.94 -1.53
N MET A 34 18.05 6.74 -0.79
CA MET A 34 19.41 7.11 -1.19
C MET A 34 20.38 5.94 -1.11
N GLU A 35 20.14 5.02 -0.19
CA GLU A 35 20.89 3.79 -0.06
C GLU A 35 19.97 2.61 -0.36
N LYS A 36 20.52 1.54 -0.98
CA LYS A 36 19.75 0.34 -1.27
C LYS A 36 19.58 -0.48 0.00
N ASN A 37 18.71 -0.02 0.86
CA ASN A 37 18.33 -0.73 2.08
C ASN A 37 17.13 -1.63 1.81
N GLN A 38 16.89 -2.53 2.75
CA GLN A 38 15.74 -3.41 2.68
C GLN A 38 14.44 -2.62 2.58
N LEU A 39 13.60 -2.98 1.64
CA LEU A 39 12.26 -2.44 1.48
C LEU A 39 11.31 -3.60 1.24
N ILE A 40 10.26 -3.67 2.03
CA ILE A 40 9.19 -4.66 1.86
C ILE A 40 7.88 -3.90 1.75
N LEU A 41 7.14 -4.19 0.70
CA LEU A 41 5.75 -3.79 0.55
C LEU A 41 4.89 -5.05 0.58
N PHE A 42 4.20 -5.26 1.67
CA PHE A 42 3.22 -6.33 1.81
C PHE A 42 1.84 -5.74 1.60
N TYR A 43 1.00 -6.41 0.82
CA TYR A 43 -0.36 -5.94 0.61
C TYR A 43 -1.34 -7.08 0.40
N ALA A 44 -2.58 -6.83 0.81
CA ALA A 44 -3.71 -7.74 0.61
C ALA A 44 -4.76 -7.02 -0.23
N ILE A 45 -5.28 -7.71 -1.23
CA ILE A 45 -6.27 -7.16 -2.16
C ILE A 45 -7.63 -7.76 -1.88
N GLY A 46 -8.62 -6.89 -1.78
CA GLY A 46 -10.00 -7.30 -1.61
C GLY A 46 -10.97 -6.33 -2.27
N LYS A 47 -12.23 -6.73 -2.28
CA LYS A 47 -13.32 -5.91 -2.79
C LYS A 47 -14.61 -6.33 -2.08
N ASN A 48 -15.32 -5.36 -1.53
CA ASN A 48 -16.66 -5.61 -1.04
C ASN A 48 -17.61 -5.84 -2.22
N THR A 49 -18.61 -6.66 -2.02
CA THR A 49 -19.56 -7.05 -3.09
C THR A 49 -20.28 -5.86 -3.72
N GLU A 50 -20.45 -4.78 -2.96
CA GLU A 50 -21.12 -3.57 -3.42
C GLU A 50 -20.19 -2.57 -4.08
N ASP A 51 -18.87 -2.76 -3.94
CA ASP A 51 -17.89 -1.84 -4.46
C ASP A 51 -17.55 -2.14 -5.92
N LYS A 52 -17.34 -1.08 -6.68
CA LYS A 52 -16.91 -1.18 -8.07
C LYS A 52 -15.43 -1.48 -8.19
N TYR A 53 -14.62 -1.00 -7.25
CA TYR A 53 -13.17 -1.04 -7.33
C TYR A 53 -12.58 -1.91 -6.22
N TYR A 54 -11.43 -2.50 -6.52
CA TYR A 54 -10.63 -3.22 -5.53
C TYR A 54 -9.86 -2.25 -4.64
N HIS A 55 -9.59 -2.69 -3.42
CA HIS A 55 -8.75 -1.96 -2.48
C HIS A 55 -7.53 -2.79 -2.12
N ALA A 56 -6.46 -2.13 -1.70
CA ALA A 56 -5.29 -2.78 -1.13
C ALA A 56 -5.06 -2.25 0.28
N HIS A 57 -4.97 -3.17 1.24
CA HIS A 57 -4.42 -2.89 2.56
C HIS A 57 -2.95 -3.21 2.52
N PHE A 58 -2.10 -2.34 3.02
CA PHE A 58 -0.66 -2.52 2.85
C PHE A 58 0.13 -2.20 4.11
N LEU A 59 1.31 -2.82 4.18
CA LEU A 59 2.34 -2.54 5.17
C LEU A 59 3.63 -2.21 4.44
N ILE A 60 4.33 -1.18 4.91
CA ILE A 60 5.63 -0.80 4.38
C ILE A 60 6.66 -0.97 5.48
N ASP A 61 7.70 -1.76 5.20
CA ASP A 61 8.84 -1.95 6.08
C ASP A 61 10.09 -1.47 5.36
N CYS A 62 10.72 -0.43 5.88
CA CYS A 62 11.94 0.13 5.34
C CYS A 62 12.95 0.37 6.46
N ALA A 63 14.22 0.41 6.10
CA ALA A 63 15.27 0.59 7.09
C ALA A 63 15.32 2.05 7.55
N ARG A 64 15.21 2.26 8.87
CA ARG A 64 15.60 3.49 9.58
C ARG A 64 15.03 4.81 9.01
N ASP A 65 13.74 4.97 9.01
CA ASP A 65 13.11 6.27 8.69
C ASP A 65 13.56 6.87 7.35
N MET A 66 13.95 6.01 6.41
CA MET A 66 14.40 6.44 5.08
C MET A 66 13.27 7.03 4.25
N LEU A 67 12.03 6.71 4.59
CA LEU A 67 10.86 7.19 3.88
C LEU A 67 9.97 7.97 4.84
N VAL A 68 9.57 9.16 4.43
CA VAL A 68 8.63 9.99 5.20
C VAL A 68 7.21 9.83 4.63
N ALA A 69 6.21 9.97 5.49
CA ALA A 69 4.82 9.73 5.13
C ALA A 69 4.37 10.60 3.94
N GLU A 70 4.77 11.87 3.91
CA GLU A 70 4.39 12.78 2.85
C GLU A 70 4.85 12.29 1.47
N ASP A 71 6.10 11.80 1.39
CA ASP A 71 6.65 11.28 0.14
C ASP A 71 5.92 10.01 -0.30
N ILE A 72 5.56 9.15 0.66
CA ILE A 72 4.79 7.94 0.38
C ILE A 72 3.41 8.31 -0.15
N GLU A 73 2.73 9.25 0.49
CA GLU A 73 1.41 9.73 0.05
C GLU A 73 1.45 10.29 -1.36
N ASP A 74 2.48 11.08 -1.68
CA ASP A 74 2.64 11.65 -3.02
C ASP A 74 2.75 10.54 -4.08
N LYS A 75 3.47 9.47 -3.78
CA LYS A 75 3.60 8.35 -4.70
C LYS A 75 2.29 7.56 -4.82
N LEU A 76 1.59 7.37 -3.71
CA LEU A 76 0.29 6.68 -3.73
C LEU A 76 -0.74 7.45 -4.58
N GLU A 77 -0.71 8.76 -4.56
CA GLU A 77 -1.61 9.57 -5.38
C GLU A 77 -1.39 9.36 -6.89
N LEU A 78 -0.16 9.05 -7.30
CA LEU A 78 0.15 8.84 -8.72
C LEU A 78 -0.61 7.67 -9.33
N ILE A 79 -0.96 6.66 -8.54
CA ILE A 79 -1.68 5.49 -9.05
C ILE A 79 -3.19 5.63 -8.98
N CYS A 80 -3.70 6.67 -8.35
CA CYS A 80 -5.14 6.87 -8.23
C CYS A 80 -5.72 7.46 -9.50
N ASP A 81 -6.81 6.84 -9.99
CA ASP A 81 -7.55 7.37 -11.13
C ASP A 81 -8.34 8.60 -10.67
N PRO A 82 -8.09 9.80 -11.26
CA PRO A 82 -8.80 11.01 -10.86
C PRO A 82 -10.31 10.92 -11.14
N ASN A 83 -10.74 10.12 -12.12
CA ASN A 83 -12.16 9.94 -12.43
C ASN A 83 -12.89 9.05 -11.43
N SER A 84 -12.17 8.29 -10.63
CA SER A 84 -12.75 7.43 -9.61
C SER A 84 -12.59 8.04 -8.22
N TYR A 85 -12.28 9.31 -8.12
CA TYR A 85 -12.02 9.98 -6.86
C TYR A 85 -13.19 9.83 -5.89
N LYS A 86 -12.86 9.36 -4.70
CA LYS A 86 -13.72 9.38 -3.53
C LYS A 86 -12.89 9.85 -2.35
N GLU A 87 -13.50 10.62 -1.48
CA GLU A 87 -12.87 11.03 -0.24
C GLU A 87 -12.44 9.80 0.55
N GLY A 88 -11.21 9.83 1.09
CA GLY A 88 -10.69 8.73 1.90
C GLY A 88 -10.13 7.54 1.13
N ARG A 89 -9.88 7.68 -0.16
CA ARG A 89 -9.31 6.58 -0.95
C ARG A 89 -7.86 6.24 -0.62
N ILE A 90 -7.15 7.14 0.04
CA ILE A 90 -5.81 6.90 0.56
C ILE A 90 -5.82 7.11 2.05
N TYR A 91 -5.33 6.12 2.79
CA TYR A 91 -5.14 6.19 4.22
C TYR A 91 -3.74 5.68 4.54
N LEU A 92 -2.96 6.48 5.24
CA LEU A 92 -1.59 6.12 5.61
C LEU A 92 -1.34 6.54 7.05
N LYS A 93 -0.80 5.62 7.85
CA LYS A 93 -0.43 5.88 9.24
C LYS A 93 0.88 5.21 9.58
N GLU A 94 1.59 5.76 10.56
CA GLU A 94 2.72 5.08 11.17
C GLU A 94 2.23 3.81 11.87
N TYR A 95 3.00 2.74 11.72
CA TYR A 95 2.67 1.47 12.35
C TYR A 95 2.87 1.56 13.87
N ASP A 96 1.88 1.08 14.60
CA ASP A 96 1.90 0.99 16.06
C ASP A 96 1.41 -0.41 16.45
N LEU A 97 1.99 -0.98 17.50
CA LEU A 97 1.64 -2.31 18.00
C LEU A 97 0.14 -2.48 18.31
N LYS A 98 -0.54 -1.41 18.73
CA LYS A 98 -2.02 -1.46 18.92
C LYS A 98 -2.79 -1.72 17.63
N PHE A 99 -2.16 -1.60 16.48
CA PHE A 99 -2.77 -1.87 15.18
C PHE A 99 -2.45 -3.27 14.63
N ASP A 100 -1.84 -4.16 15.41
CA ASP A 100 -1.69 -5.56 15.02
C ASP A 100 -3.03 -6.21 14.65
N MET A 101 -4.10 -5.74 15.24
CA MET A 101 -5.46 -6.15 14.88
C MET A 101 -5.79 -5.86 13.41
N VAL A 102 -5.21 -4.80 12.87
CA VAL A 102 -5.40 -4.44 11.45
C VAL A 102 -4.79 -5.52 10.55
N VAL A 103 -3.60 -5.99 10.88
CA VAL A 103 -2.94 -7.07 10.13
C VAL A 103 -3.77 -8.35 10.22
N GLN A 104 -4.25 -8.72 11.41
CA GLN A 104 -5.10 -9.89 11.60
C GLN A 104 -6.43 -9.74 10.85
N TYR A 105 -7.00 -8.55 10.86
CA TYR A 105 -8.23 -8.28 10.13
C TYR A 105 -7.99 -8.40 8.61
N ASN A 106 -6.90 -7.84 8.12
CA ASN A 106 -6.55 -7.92 6.71
C ASN A 106 -6.24 -9.35 6.27
N SER A 107 -5.86 -10.22 7.20
CA SER A 107 -5.63 -11.63 6.89
C SER A 107 -6.90 -12.38 6.47
N LYS A 108 -8.06 -11.76 6.60
CA LYS A 108 -9.33 -12.27 6.06
C LYS A 108 -9.46 -12.04 4.56
N GLU A 109 -8.68 -11.12 4.00
CA GLU A 109 -8.61 -10.95 2.57
C GLU A 109 -8.04 -12.21 1.94
N ARG A 110 -8.54 -12.58 0.76
CA ARG A 110 -8.22 -13.86 0.16
C ARG A 110 -6.93 -13.90 -0.62
N ARG A 111 -6.33 -12.75 -0.89
CA ARG A 111 -5.14 -12.65 -1.74
C ARG A 111 -4.11 -11.76 -1.08
N TYR A 112 -2.91 -12.31 -0.90
CA TYR A 112 -1.77 -11.64 -0.29
C TYR A 112 -0.63 -11.56 -1.28
N PHE A 113 0.04 -10.43 -1.29
CA PHE A 113 1.16 -10.18 -2.17
C PHE A 113 2.25 -9.45 -1.39
N TYR A 114 3.46 -9.56 -1.89
CA TYR A 114 4.54 -8.74 -1.37
C TYR A 114 5.54 -8.43 -2.46
N GLU A 115 6.18 -7.28 -2.33
CA GLU A 115 7.31 -6.86 -3.13
C GLU A 115 8.48 -6.66 -2.18
N LEU A 116 9.65 -7.16 -2.56
CA LEU A 116 10.80 -7.23 -1.67
C LEU A 116 12.04 -6.72 -2.38
N LEU A 117 12.74 -5.80 -1.73
CA LEU A 117 14.09 -5.38 -2.07
C LEU A 117 15.01 -5.79 -0.93
N GLN A 118 15.99 -6.59 -1.25
CA GLN A 118 17.05 -6.98 -0.32
C GLN A 118 18.34 -6.27 -0.65
#